data_44beed5c47f04feb822cec345b4bd617
#
_entry.id   44beed5c47f04feb822cec345b4bd617
#
_cell.length_a   1.000
_cell.length_b   1.000
_cell.length_c   1.000
_cell.angle_alpha   90.00
_cell.angle_beta   90.00
_cell.angle_gamma   90.00
#
_symmetry.space_group_name_H-M   'P 1'
#
loop_
_entity.id
_entity.type
_entity.pdbx_description
1 polymer ?
#
loop_
_entity_poly.entity_id
_entity_poly.type
_entity_poly.pdbx_seq_one_letter_code
_entity_poly.pdbx_strand_id
1 'polypeptide(L)'
;MATTVTSSRTRALLWTGWVSLGLLLLPIGNGPLYLAAVAGSALILALVPGAIPGRSGGGHDALDLAVIAALYVSVVALNSTAFLVFTVDHVAGLFLCFAAALVLGVAGPMVYTVRVRHRPLGDLGLRRDNLRSAGGLALVFGGVQFALTLWGYDLPAPVDWVPLLVMALVVGVFESVFFRGFVQTRLEAQYGTIAGVAGAAVLYGAYHVGFGMTGADLLFLTALGVVYAAAFALARNLVVLWPLLTPMGSFYANVEAGDIELPWASIAGFVDVLGLMVLSWWLMQRYQRRHPAPTPDRAEVLRHA
;
A
#
# COMPACT_ATOMS: atom_id res chain seq x y z
N MET A 1 16.98 -24.00 14.05
CA MET A 1 17.28 -22.69 14.64
C MET A 1 16.01 -22.21 15.33
N ALA A 2 15.96 -22.19 16.68
CA ALA A 2 14.76 -21.81 17.42
C ALA A 2 14.48 -20.32 17.19
N THR A 3 13.42 -20.00 16.48
CA THR A 3 12.91 -18.63 16.33
C THR A 3 12.38 -18.19 17.70
N THR A 4 13.15 -17.38 18.40
CA THR A 4 12.68 -16.69 19.61
C THR A 4 11.46 -15.85 19.23
N VAL A 5 10.27 -16.32 19.61
CA VAL A 5 9.03 -15.56 19.42
C VAL A 5 9.11 -14.35 20.34
N THR A 6 9.47 -13.21 19.77
CA THR A 6 9.48 -11.95 20.51
C THR A 6 8.09 -11.69 21.07
N SER A 7 7.98 -11.36 22.35
CA SER A 7 6.68 -11.12 22.98
C SER A 7 5.95 -9.96 22.29
N SER A 8 4.63 -9.96 22.30
CA SER A 8 3.83 -8.86 21.76
C SER A 8 4.17 -7.51 22.39
N ARG A 9 4.57 -7.53 23.68
CA ARG A 9 5.01 -6.33 24.42
C ARG A 9 6.34 -5.79 23.89
N THR A 10 7.33 -6.64 23.65
CA THR A 10 8.63 -6.22 23.08
C THR A 10 8.45 -5.63 21.69
N ARG A 11 7.60 -6.23 20.86
CA ARG A 11 7.26 -5.68 19.54
C ARG A 11 6.61 -4.31 19.65
N ALA A 12 5.62 -4.14 20.53
CA ALA A 12 4.98 -2.85 20.75
C ALA A 12 5.98 -1.79 21.21
N LEU A 13 6.90 -2.11 22.12
CA LEU A 13 7.94 -1.20 22.59
C LEU A 13 8.89 -0.77 21.47
N LEU A 14 9.34 -1.70 20.63
CA LEU A 14 10.21 -1.39 19.50
C LEU A 14 9.54 -0.42 18.52
N TRP A 15 8.29 -0.66 18.18
CA TRP A 15 7.55 0.20 17.26
C TRP A 15 7.15 1.54 17.88
N THR A 16 6.82 1.57 19.17
CA THR A 16 6.61 2.82 19.90
C THR A 16 7.90 3.65 19.92
N GLY A 17 9.04 3.00 20.18
CA GLY A 17 10.35 3.65 20.12
C GLY A 17 10.65 4.23 18.73
N TRP A 18 10.32 3.50 17.66
CA TRP A 18 10.48 4.00 16.29
C TRP A 18 9.60 5.20 15.97
N VAL A 19 8.33 5.18 16.36
CA VAL A 19 7.42 6.33 16.21
C VAL A 19 7.94 7.52 17.01
N SER A 20 8.39 7.30 18.26
CA SER A 20 8.96 8.34 19.09
C SER A 20 10.23 8.94 18.46
N LEU A 21 11.09 8.11 17.88
CA LEU A 21 12.27 8.58 17.14
C LEU A 21 11.84 9.47 15.96
N GLY A 22 10.83 9.05 15.19
CA GLY A 22 10.28 9.85 14.10
C GLY A 22 9.80 11.22 14.56
N LEU A 23 9.10 11.29 15.69
CA LEU A 23 8.66 12.56 16.28
C LEU A 23 9.83 13.44 16.75
N LEU A 24 10.86 12.84 17.37
CA LEU A 24 12.07 13.55 17.82
C LEU A 24 12.91 14.09 16.67
N LEU A 25 12.85 13.48 15.49
CA LEU A 25 13.57 13.92 14.31
C LEU A 25 12.86 15.03 13.52
N LEU A 26 11.61 15.38 13.87
CA LEU A 26 10.84 16.45 13.22
C LEU A 26 11.60 17.80 13.10
N PRO A 27 12.35 18.25 14.13
CA PRO A 27 13.07 19.53 14.05
C PRO A 27 14.22 19.59 13.05
N ILE A 28 14.55 18.49 12.37
CA ILE A 28 15.59 18.47 11.32
C ILE A 28 15.26 19.51 10.22
N GLY A 29 13.99 19.79 9.97
CA GLY A 29 13.56 20.83 9.02
C GLY A 29 13.88 20.51 7.54
N ASN A 30 14.44 19.34 7.24
CA ASN A 30 14.77 18.87 5.90
C ASN A 30 13.96 17.60 5.59
N GLY A 31 12.89 17.75 4.84
CA GLY A 31 11.96 16.65 4.53
C GLY A 31 12.62 15.39 3.95
N PRO A 32 13.47 15.50 2.90
CA PRO A 32 14.17 14.33 2.34
C PRO A 32 15.09 13.63 3.36
N LEU A 33 15.87 14.38 4.14
CA LEU A 33 16.75 13.81 5.15
C LEU A 33 15.96 13.15 6.28
N TYR A 34 14.89 13.80 6.74
CA TYR A 34 13.97 13.25 7.72
C TYR A 34 13.39 11.91 7.24
N LEU A 35 12.83 11.89 6.02
CA LEU A 35 12.22 10.67 5.48
C LEU A 35 13.26 9.56 5.29
N ALA A 36 14.47 9.87 4.83
CA ALA A 36 15.56 8.91 4.70
C ALA A 36 15.94 8.30 6.07
N ALA A 37 16.00 9.11 7.13
CA ALA A 37 16.29 8.64 8.47
C ALA A 37 15.18 7.74 9.02
N VAL A 38 13.91 8.12 8.83
CA VAL A 38 12.75 7.33 9.27
C VAL A 38 12.64 6.03 8.49
N ALA A 39 12.81 6.07 7.16
CA ALA A 39 12.77 4.87 6.32
C ALA A 39 13.96 3.93 6.62
N GLY A 40 15.16 4.47 6.77
CA GLY A 40 16.35 3.70 7.12
C GLY A 40 16.20 3.01 8.48
N SER A 41 15.71 3.74 9.49
CA SER A 41 15.45 3.16 10.81
C SER A 41 14.34 2.12 10.80
N ALA A 42 13.31 2.26 9.94
CA ALA A 42 12.28 1.23 9.74
C ALA A 42 12.86 -0.06 9.15
N LEU A 43 13.77 0.05 8.17
CA LEU A 43 14.48 -1.11 7.60
C LEU A 43 15.37 -1.78 8.64
N ILE A 44 16.11 -1.01 9.42
CA ILE A 44 16.94 -1.54 10.53
C ILE A 44 16.05 -2.26 11.54
N LEU A 45 14.92 -1.67 11.93
CA LEU A 45 13.97 -2.30 12.84
C LEU A 45 13.39 -3.60 12.26
N ALA A 46 13.16 -3.64 10.95
CA ALA A 46 12.69 -4.86 10.28
C ALA A 46 13.73 -6.01 10.32
N LEU A 47 15.03 -5.69 10.49
CA LEU A 47 16.09 -6.68 10.69
C LEU A 47 16.09 -7.27 12.12
N VAL A 48 15.46 -6.60 13.08
CA VAL A 48 15.41 -7.11 14.46
C VAL A 48 14.49 -8.34 14.52
N PRO A 49 14.99 -9.50 14.97
CA PRO A 49 14.19 -10.72 15.04
C PRO A 49 12.92 -10.52 15.86
N GLY A 50 11.77 -10.76 15.25
CA GLY A 50 10.47 -10.63 15.92
C GLY A 50 9.88 -9.22 16.00
N ALA A 51 10.56 -8.17 15.52
CA ALA A 51 10.00 -6.82 15.42
C ALA A 51 8.81 -6.76 14.46
N ILE A 52 8.90 -7.50 13.36
CA ILE A 52 7.80 -7.69 12.40
C ILE A 52 7.38 -9.16 12.41
N PRO A 53 6.09 -9.50 12.22
CA PRO A 53 5.67 -10.87 11.97
C PRO A 53 6.34 -11.39 10.69
N GLY A 54 7.46 -12.09 10.85
CA GLY A 54 8.29 -12.55 9.74
C GLY A 54 7.58 -13.60 8.90
N ARG A 55 7.80 -13.55 7.60
CA ARG A 55 7.61 -14.68 6.68
C ARG A 55 8.99 -15.14 6.25
N SER A 56 9.29 -16.40 6.44
CA SER A 56 10.45 -17.04 5.81
C SER A 56 10.12 -17.25 4.32
N GLY A 57 11.03 -16.93 3.42
CA GLY A 57 10.87 -17.23 2.01
C GLY A 57 10.68 -18.75 1.81
N GLY A 58 9.60 -19.13 1.13
CA GLY A 58 9.19 -20.55 0.95
C GLY A 58 9.53 -21.15 -0.40
N GLY A 59 10.29 -20.44 -1.23
CA GLY A 59 10.65 -20.90 -2.59
C GLY A 59 10.15 -19.97 -3.70
N HIS A 60 10.79 -20.09 -4.86
CA HIS A 60 10.48 -19.27 -6.02
C HIS A 60 9.19 -19.75 -6.71
N ASP A 61 8.21 -18.85 -6.84
CA ASP A 61 7.01 -19.06 -7.63
C ASP A 61 7.05 -18.15 -8.86
N ALA A 62 7.48 -18.72 -9.99
CA ALA A 62 7.65 -17.96 -11.23
C ALA A 62 6.34 -17.32 -11.73
N LEU A 63 5.18 -17.98 -11.47
CA LEU A 63 3.89 -17.43 -11.86
C LEU A 63 3.53 -16.18 -11.06
N ASP A 64 3.78 -16.17 -9.73
CA ASP A 64 3.56 -14.99 -8.91
C ASP A 64 4.42 -13.80 -9.41
N LEU A 65 5.70 -14.04 -9.74
CA LEU A 65 6.58 -13.00 -10.28
C LEU A 65 6.14 -12.52 -11.67
N ALA A 66 5.76 -13.42 -12.55
CA ALA A 66 5.29 -13.07 -13.89
C ALA A 66 4.01 -12.22 -13.84
N VAL A 67 3.08 -12.55 -12.94
CA VAL A 67 1.84 -11.77 -12.77
C VAL A 67 2.12 -10.42 -12.12
N ILE A 68 3.02 -10.34 -11.11
CA ILE A 68 3.47 -9.05 -10.57
C ILE A 68 4.05 -8.18 -11.69
N ALA A 69 4.99 -8.71 -12.48
CA ALA A 69 5.63 -7.97 -13.56
C ALA A 69 4.62 -7.52 -14.62
N ALA A 70 3.72 -8.41 -15.05
CA ALA A 70 2.70 -8.09 -16.05
C ALA A 70 1.75 -6.98 -15.57
N LEU A 71 1.19 -7.10 -14.36
CA LEU A 71 0.30 -6.08 -13.80
C LEU A 71 1.04 -4.77 -13.56
N TYR A 72 2.26 -4.81 -13.02
CA TYR A 72 3.07 -3.64 -12.75
C TYR A 72 3.39 -2.86 -14.03
N VAL A 73 3.93 -3.54 -15.05
CA VAL A 73 4.25 -2.91 -16.35
C VAL A 73 3.00 -2.33 -16.98
N SER A 74 1.86 -3.04 -16.91
CA SER A 74 0.60 -2.55 -17.44
C SER A 74 0.09 -1.31 -16.70
N VAL A 75 0.21 -1.27 -15.36
CA VAL A 75 -0.14 -0.08 -14.56
C VAL A 75 0.75 1.11 -14.96
N VAL A 76 2.06 0.90 -15.04
CA VAL A 76 3.00 1.97 -15.45
C VAL A 76 2.69 2.45 -16.87
N ALA A 77 2.46 1.54 -17.81
CA ALA A 77 2.15 1.88 -19.20
C ALA A 77 0.85 2.68 -19.33
N LEU A 78 -0.23 2.26 -18.62
CA LEU A 78 -1.49 3.00 -18.65
C LEU A 78 -1.35 4.39 -18.03
N ASN A 79 -0.67 4.51 -16.89
CA ASN A 79 -0.42 5.80 -16.26
C ASN A 79 0.47 6.70 -17.15
N SER A 80 1.55 6.16 -17.72
CA SER A 80 2.38 6.93 -18.67
C SER A 80 1.56 7.42 -19.86
N THR A 81 0.70 6.58 -20.41
CA THR A 81 -0.19 6.99 -21.51
C THR A 81 -1.19 8.04 -21.06
N ALA A 82 -1.77 7.88 -19.86
CA ALA A 82 -2.73 8.82 -19.29
C ALA A 82 -2.13 10.21 -19.06
N PHE A 83 -0.94 10.27 -18.43
CA PHE A 83 -0.33 11.53 -17.99
C PHE A 83 0.54 12.18 -19.07
N LEU A 84 1.28 11.37 -19.86
CA LEU A 84 2.29 11.91 -20.80
C LEU A 84 1.76 12.04 -22.23
N VAL A 85 0.66 11.35 -22.58
CA VAL A 85 0.10 11.39 -23.94
C VAL A 85 -1.23 12.12 -23.97
N PHE A 86 -2.20 11.72 -23.13
CA PHE A 86 -3.54 12.29 -23.14
C PHE A 86 -3.71 13.49 -22.21
N THR A 87 -2.90 13.59 -21.12
CA THR A 87 -3.12 14.41 -19.93
C THR A 87 -4.37 14.00 -19.14
N VAL A 88 -4.38 14.26 -17.84
CA VAL A 88 -5.51 13.87 -16.95
C VAL A 88 -6.74 14.74 -17.11
N ASP A 89 -6.62 15.90 -17.78
CA ASP A 89 -7.73 16.79 -18.12
C ASP A 89 -8.57 16.22 -19.26
N HIS A 90 -8.02 15.26 -19.99
CA HIS A 90 -8.72 14.59 -21.09
C HIS A 90 -9.43 13.34 -20.57
N VAL A 91 -10.69 13.15 -20.98
CA VAL A 91 -11.52 12.00 -20.59
C VAL A 91 -10.81 10.64 -20.80
N ALA A 92 -10.05 10.50 -21.91
CA ALA A 92 -9.30 9.28 -22.18
C ALA A 92 -8.17 9.06 -21.14
N GLY A 93 -7.45 10.10 -20.74
CA GLY A 93 -6.42 10.03 -19.72
C GLY A 93 -7.00 9.58 -18.38
N LEU A 94 -8.08 10.25 -17.95
CA LEU A 94 -8.78 9.88 -16.71
C LEU A 94 -9.32 8.44 -16.73
N PHE A 95 -9.87 8.00 -17.87
CA PHE A 95 -10.34 6.61 -18.03
C PHE A 95 -9.19 5.60 -17.91
N LEU A 96 -8.01 5.89 -18.47
CA LEU A 96 -6.84 5.02 -18.34
C LEU A 96 -6.34 4.93 -16.89
N CYS A 97 -6.33 6.05 -16.15
CA CYS A 97 -6.01 6.05 -14.73
C CYS A 97 -6.98 5.18 -13.92
N PHE A 98 -8.28 5.30 -14.18
CA PHE A 98 -9.29 4.48 -13.53
C PHE A 98 -9.15 2.99 -13.88
N ALA A 99 -8.87 2.68 -15.15
CA ALA A 99 -8.61 1.31 -15.58
C ALA A 99 -7.36 0.74 -14.89
N ALA A 100 -6.27 1.51 -14.79
CA ALA A 100 -5.07 1.10 -14.08
C ALA A 100 -5.36 0.83 -12.60
N ALA A 101 -6.03 1.74 -11.91
CA ALA A 101 -6.31 1.61 -10.49
C ALA A 101 -7.32 0.49 -10.18
N LEU A 102 -8.47 0.48 -10.86
CA LEU A 102 -9.56 -0.46 -10.58
C LEU A 102 -9.27 -1.86 -11.11
N VAL A 103 -8.95 -1.97 -12.43
CA VAL A 103 -8.86 -3.27 -13.08
C VAL A 103 -7.54 -3.97 -12.77
N LEU A 104 -6.43 -3.27 -12.97
CA LEU A 104 -5.10 -3.86 -12.79
C LEU A 104 -4.64 -3.81 -11.33
N GLY A 105 -4.93 -2.74 -10.61
CA GLY A 105 -4.42 -2.51 -9.27
C GLY A 105 -5.27 -3.13 -8.15
N VAL A 106 -6.58 -3.28 -8.34
CA VAL A 106 -7.47 -3.83 -7.30
C VAL A 106 -8.11 -5.14 -7.73
N ALA A 107 -8.87 -5.14 -8.82
CA ALA A 107 -9.61 -6.34 -9.25
C ALA A 107 -8.65 -7.46 -9.69
N GLY A 108 -7.62 -7.15 -10.47
CA GLY A 108 -6.61 -8.12 -10.93
C GLY A 108 -5.95 -8.89 -9.79
N PRO A 109 -5.32 -8.23 -8.80
CA PRO A 109 -4.80 -8.87 -7.60
C PRO A 109 -5.82 -9.73 -6.84
N MET A 110 -7.05 -9.25 -6.67
CA MET A 110 -8.11 -10.01 -5.99
C MET A 110 -8.49 -11.27 -6.77
N VAL A 111 -8.74 -11.14 -8.09
CA VAL A 111 -9.08 -12.27 -8.97
C VAL A 111 -7.94 -13.28 -9.00
N TYR A 112 -6.72 -12.82 -9.19
CA TYR A 112 -5.54 -13.71 -9.19
C TYR A 112 -5.42 -14.46 -7.86
N THR A 113 -5.51 -13.76 -6.74
CA THR A 113 -5.38 -14.38 -5.41
C THR A 113 -6.48 -15.41 -5.16
N VAL A 114 -7.73 -15.07 -5.50
CA VAL A 114 -8.88 -15.91 -5.14
C VAL A 114 -9.12 -17.02 -6.15
N ARG A 115 -9.10 -16.71 -7.45
CA ARG A 115 -9.51 -17.69 -8.50
C ARG A 115 -8.36 -18.48 -9.08
N VAL A 116 -7.17 -17.89 -9.17
CA VAL A 116 -6.00 -18.58 -9.74
C VAL A 116 -5.21 -19.28 -8.64
N ARG A 117 -4.97 -18.58 -7.52
CA ARG A 117 -4.16 -19.13 -6.41
C ARG A 117 -5.00 -19.81 -5.32
N HIS A 118 -6.32 -19.76 -5.41
CA HIS A 118 -7.26 -20.32 -4.42
C HIS A 118 -6.95 -19.90 -2.97
N ARG A 119 -6.42 -18.69 -2.79
CA ARG A 119 -6.06 -18.13 -1.48
C ARG A 119 -7.10 -17.14 -0.98
N PRO A 120 -7.23 -16.96 0.35
CA PRO A 120 -8.19 -16.03 0.90
C PRO A 120 -7.77 -14.57 0.64
N LEU A 121 -8.78 -13.67 0.56
CA LEU A 121 -8.52 -12.21 0.48
C LEU A 121 -7.73 -11.68 1.67
N GLY A 122 -7.74 -12.40 2.80
CA GLY A 122 -6.86 -12.12 3.94
C GLY A 122 -5.36 -12.14 3.61
N ASP A 123 -4.95 -12.85 2.55
CA ASP A 123 -3.56 -12.84 2.05
C ASP A 123 -3.17 -11.48 1.44
N LEU A 124 -4.16 -10.72 0.96
CA LEU A 124 -3.99 -9.33 0.54
C LEU A 124 -4.10 -8.33 1.70
N GLY A 125 -4.18 -8.79 2.95
CA GLY A 125 -4.37 -7.91 4.11
C GLY A 125 -5.80 -7.42 4.30
N LEU A 126 -6.78 -7.95 3.55
CA LEU A 126 -8.21 -7.66 3.73
C LEU A 126 -8.80 -8.56 4.81
N ARG A 127 -8.42 -8.30 6.07
CA ARG A 127 -8.68 -9.14 7.25
C ARG A 127 -9.64 -8.44 8.21
N ARG A 128 -10.38 -9.25 9.01
CA ARG A 128 -11.30 -8.76 10.04
C ARG A 128 -10.86 -9.09 11.46
N ASP A 129 -9.93 -10.02 11.61
CA ASP A 129 -9.52 -10.60 12.89
C ASP A 129 -8.73 -9.63 13.79
N ASN A 130 -8.05 -8.62 13.22
CA ASN A 130 -7.20 -7.67 13.96
C ASN A 130 -7.54 -6.19 13.68
N LEU A 131 -8.79 -5.89 13.34
CA LEU A 131 -9.23 -4.53 12.96
C LEU A 131 -8.95 -3.49 14.05
N ARG A 132 -9.10 -3.84 15.34
CA ARG A 132 -8.88 -2.89 16.44
C ARG A 132 -7.40 -2.47 16.53
N SER A 133 -6.47 -3.42 16.45
CA SER A 133 -5.04 -3.11 16.49
C SER A 133 -4.57 -2.41 15.21
N ALA A 134 -5.04 -2.83 14.05
CA ALA A 134 -4.74 -2.16 12.78
C ALA A 134 -5.30 -0.73 12.75
N GLY A 135 -6.52 -0.53 13.22
CA GLY A 135 -7.14 0.80 13.34
C GLY A 135 -6.42 1.71 14.34
N GLY A 136 -5.98 1.17 15.48
CA GLY A 136 -5.15 1.91 16.44
C GLY A 136 -3.83 2.37 15.82
N LEU A 137 -3.15 1.48 15.09
CA LEU A 137 -1.93 1.83 14.36
C LEU A 137 -2.20 2.83 13.22
N ALA A 138 -3.33 2.70 12.52
CA ALA A 138 -3.73 3.67 11.49
C ALA A 138 -3.89 5.08 12.06
N LEU A 139 -4.50 5.20 13.24
CA LEU A 139 -4.64 6.50 13.94
C LEU A 139 -3.28 7.07 14.34
N VAL A 140 -2.36 6.24 14.85
CA VAL A 140 -1.02 6.69 15.22
C VAL A 140 -0.24 7.14 13.98
N PHE A 141 -0.12 6.29 12.97
CA PHE A 141 0.63 6.63 11.75
C PHE A 141 -0.03 7.76 10.97
N GLY A 142 -1.37 7.74 10.84
CA GLY A 142 -2.12 8.82 10.20
C GLY A 142 -2.01 10.15 10.96
N GLY A 143 -2.02 10.11 12.30
CA GLY A 143 -1.80 11.29 13.13
C GLY A 143 -0.40 11.89 12.96
N VAL A 144 0.63 11.04 12.91
CA VAL A 144 2.01 11.47 12.60
C VAL A 144 2.09 12.06 11.21
N GLN A 145 1.50 11.38 10.21
CA GLN A 145 1.46 11.89 8.83
C GLN A 145 0.75 13.24 8.76
N PHE A 146 -0.40 13.39 9.43
CA PHE A 146 -1.11 14.66 9.52
C PHE A 146 -0.25 15.77 10.12
N ALA A 147 0.42 15.48 11.24
CA ALA A 147 1.30 16.46 11.89
C ALA A 147 2.49 16.87 11.00
N LEU A 148 2.98 15.96 10.14
CA LEU A 148 4.10 16.23 9.25
C LEU A 148 3.71 16.98 7.98
N THR A 149 2.50 16.78 7.48
CA THR A 149 2.12 17.26 6.15
C THR A 149 1.06 18.36 6.18
N LEU A 150 0.10 18.27 7.09
CA LEU A 150 -1.08 19.16 7.09
C LEU A 150 -1.18 20.09 8.30
N TRP A 151 -0.39 19.85 9.37
CA TRP A 151 -0.42 20.71 10.54
C TRP A 151 0.11 22.11 10.21
N GLY A 152 -0.73 23.12 10.38
CA GLY A 152 -0.37 24.51 10.07
C GLY A 152 -0.36 24.84 8.57
N TYR A 153 -0.81 23.93 7.72
CA TYR A 153 -0.98 24.17 6.30
C TYR A 153 -2.30 24.93 6.07
N ASP A 154 -2.23 26.05 5.36
CA ASP A 154 -3.42 26.79 4.93
C ASP A 154 -4.06 26.09 3.74
N LEU A 155 -5.07 25.28 4.02
CA LEU A 155 -5.81 24.59 2.95
C LEU A 155 -6.57 25.61 2.10
N PRO A 156 -6.61 25.41 0.77
CA PRO A 156 -7.45 26.20 -0.14
C PRO A 156 -8.93 26.15 0.26
N ALA A 157 -9.78 26.88 -0.48
CA ALA A 157 -11.22 26.78 -0.26
C ALA A 157 -11.71 25.35 -0.51
N PRO A 158 -12.73 24.84 0.22
CA PRO A 158 -13.20 23.45 0.07
C PRO A 158 -13.54 23.04 -1.37
N VAL A 159 -13.91 23.99 -2.21
CA VAL A 159 -14.17 23.75 -3.63
C VAL A 159 -12.95 23.22 -4.39
N ASP A 160 -11.76 23.58 -3.94
CA ASP A 160 -10.52 23.25 -4.62
C ASP A 160 -9.90 21.94 -4.11
N TRP A 161 -10.08 21.62 -2.83
CA TRP A 161 -9.41 20.46 -2.25
C TRP A 161 -10.30 19.23 -1.95
N VAL A 162 -11.62 19.40 -1.80
CA VAL A 162 -12.49 18.25 -1.51
C VAL A 162 -12.47 17.20 -2.63
N PRO A 163 -12.52 17.57 -3.93
CA PRO A 163 -12.36 16.61 -5.02
C PRO A 163 -11.02 15.85 -4.97
N LEU A 164 -9.93 16.56 -4.62
CA LEU A 164 -8.60 15.94 -4.46
C LEU A 164 -8.57 14.93 -3.31
N LEU A 165 -9.25 15.21 -2.20
CA LEU A 165 -9.36 14.28 -1.08
C LEU A 165 -10.09 13.00 -1.50
N VAL A 166 -11.19 13.12 -2.26
CA VAL A 166 -11.95 11.94 -2.74
C VAL A 166 -11.12 11.14 -3.74
N MET A 167 -10.38 11.81 -4.64
CA MET A 167 -9.41 11.15 -5.51
C MET A 167 -8.34 10.40 -4.71
N ALA A 168 -7.78 11.04 -3.68
CA ALA A 168 -6.75 10.44 -2.82
C ALA A 168 -7.26 9.18 -2.10
N LEU A 169 -8.55 9.10 -1.74
CA LEU A 169 -9.14 7.88 -1.20
C LEU A 169 -9.10 6.73 -2.20
N VAL A 170 -9.39 7.00 -3.49
CA VAL A 170 -9.32 5.98 -4.56
C VAL A 170 -7.89 5.52 -4.79
N VAL A 171 -6.95 6.47 -4.92
CA VAL A 171 -5.51 6.21 -5.08
C VAL A 171 -5.00 5.39 -3.89
N GLY A 172 -5.38 5.77 -2.67
CA GLY A 172 -4.97 5.08 -1.46
C GLY A 172 -5.45 3.62 -1.39
N VAL A 173 -6.67 3.29 -1.87
CA VAL A 173 -7.11 1.88 -2.00
C VAL A 173 -6.24 1.14 -3.00
N PHE A 174 -6.05 1.72 -4.18
CA PHE A 174 -5.22 1.13 -5.23
C PHE A 174 -3.81 0.83 -4.73
N GLU A 175 -3.11 1.82 -4.19
CA GLU A 175 -1.74 1.66 -3.71
C GLU A 175 -1.63 0.66 -2.57
N SER A 176 -2.59 0.67 -1.64
CA SER A 176 -2.60 -0.26 -0.52
C SER A 176 -2.81 -1.69 -0.99
N VAL A 177 -3.79 -1.95 -1.87
CA VAL A 177 -4.09 -3.30 -2.36
C VAL A 177 -2.97 -3.80 -3.27
N PHE A 178 -2.54 -2.98 -4.23
CA PHE A 178 -1.56 -3.41 -5.23
C PHE A 178 -0.16 -3.58 -4.62
N PHE A 179 0.40 -2.51 -4.06
CA PHE A 179 1.79 -2.58 -3.61
C PHE A 179 1.96 -3.33 -2.29
N ARG A 180 1.04 -3.18 -1.32
CA ARG A 180 1.18 -3.80 0.00
C ARG A 180 0.46 -5.15 0.08
N GLY A 181 -0.79 -5.17 -0.31
CA GLY A 181 -1.57 -6.40 -0.29
C GLY A 181 -1.06 -7.45 -1.26
N PHE A 182 -0.69 -7.07 -2.48
CA PHE A 182 -0.32 -8.02 -3.53
C PHE A 182 1.19 -8.13 -3.72
N VAL A 183 1.86 -7.09 -4.18
CA VAL A 183 3.29 -7.15 -4.52
C VAL A 183 4.13 -7.52 -3.30
N GLN A 184 4.02 -6.78 -2.20
CA GLN A 184 4.80 -7.04 -0.99
C GLN A 184 4.58 -8.44 -0.44
N THR A 185 3.33 -8.89 -0.31
CA THR A 185 3.06 -10.21 0.27
C THR A 185 3.60 -11.35 -0.57
N ARG A 186 3.63 -11.23 -1.89
CA ARG A 186 4.22 -12.22 -2.80
C ARG A 186 5.75 -12.21 -2.75
N LEU A 187 6.36 -11.02 -2.76
CA LEU A 187 7.81 -10.91 -2.60
C LEU A 187 8.27 -11.43 -1.24
N GLU A 188 7.51 -11.13 -0.17
CA GLU A 188 7.81 -11.68 1.16
C GLU A 188 7.71 -13.21 1.22
N ALA A 189 6.73 -13.79 0.53
CA ALA A 189 6.58 -15.24 0.47
C ALA A 189 7.75 -15.93 -0.25
N GLN A 190 8.39 -15.24 -1.19
CA GLN A 190 9.51 -15.79 -1.96
C GLN A 190 10.87 -15.51 -1.33
N TYR A 191 11.09 -14.26 -0.90
CA TYR A 191 12.42 -13.75 -0.53
C TYR A 191 12.52 -13.36 0.95
N GLY A 192 11.45 -13.53 1.71
CA GLY A 192 11.38 -13.10 3.11
C GLY A 192 10.96 -11.63 3.28
N THR A 193 10.64 -11.28 4.53
CA THR A 193 9.99 -10.00 4.87
C THR A 193 10.80 -8.78 4.42
N ILE A 194 12.12 -8.78 4.64
CA ILE A 194 12.97 -7.62 4.36
C ILE A 194 13.03 -7.35 2.85
N ALA A 195 13.28 -8.40 2.07
CA ALA A 195 13.32 -8.30 0.61
C ALA A 195 11.95 -7.90 0.04
N GLY A 196 10.86 -8.39 0.63
CA GLY A 196 9.50 -8.00 0.27
C GLY A 196 9.20 -6.53 0.57
N VAL A 197 9.58 -6.03 1.74
CA VAL A 197 9.44 -4.62 2.13
C VAL A 197 10.25 -3.73 1.19
N ALA A 198 11.54 -4.02 1.02
CA ALA A 198 12.43 -3.23 0.17
C ALA A 198 11.99 -3.27 -1.31
N GLY A 199 11.70 -4.47 -1.85
CA GLY A 199 11.27 -4.63 -3.24
C GLY A 199 9.95 -3.92 -3.54
N ALA A 200 8.96 -4.05 -2.65
CA ALA A 200 7.69 -3.35 -2.81
C ALA A 200 7.84 -1.81 -2.70
N ALA A 201 8.75 -1.33 -1.86
CA ALA A 201 9.05 0.10 -1.74
C ALA A 201 9.72 0.65 -3.00
N VAL A 202 10.70 -0.07 -3.57
CA VAL A 202 11.35 0.30 -4.83
C VAL A 202 10.35 0.32 -5.98
N LEU A 203 9.51 -0.71 -6.12
CA LEU A 203 8.47 -0.76 -7.15
C LEU A 203 7.44 0.36 -6.96
N TYR A 204 7.10 0.70 -5.70
CA TYR A 204 6.21 1.83 -5.40
C TYR A 204 6.82 3.16 -5.82
N GLY A 205 8.08 3.43 -5.50
CA GLY A 205 8.75 4.65 -5.98
C GLY A 205 8.84 4.68 -7.51
N ALA A 206 9.29 3.57 -8.11
CA ALA A 206 9.53 3.49 -9.54
C ALA A 206 8.27 3.62 -10.40
N TYR A 207 7.05 3.23 -9.92
CA TYR A 207 5.84 3.35 -10.73
C TYR A 207 5.47 4.81 -11.01
N HIS A 208 5.95 5.75 -10.20
CA HIS A 208 5.69 7.17 -10.38
C HIS A 208 6.41 7.77 -11.62
N VAL A 209 7.32 7.02 -12.25
CA VAL A 209 7.82 7.38 -13.58
C VAL A 209 6.68 7.52 -14.60
N GLY A 210 5.58 6.78 -14.40
CA GLY A 210 4.36 6.90 -15.19
C GLY A 210 3.65 8.25 -15.09
N PHE A 211 3.96 9.04 -14.06
CA PHE A 211 3.46 10.40 -13.85
C PHE A 211 4.48 11.47 -14.27
N GLY A 212 5.60 11.08 -14.90
CA GLY A 212 6.66 12.00 -15.28
C GLY A 212 7.63 12.39 -14.17
N MET A 213 7.52 11.77 -12.98
CA MET A 213 8.43 12.05 -11.87
C MET A 213 9.83 11.48 -12.12
N THR A 214 10.85 12.14 -11.60
CA THR A 214 12.26 11.81 -11.86
C THR A 214 13.10 11.83 -10.59
N GLY A 215 14.30 11.26 -10.65
CA GLY A 215 15.43 11.42 -9.73
C GLY A 215 15.05 11.51 -8.25
N ALA A 216 15.07 12.71 -7.69
CA ALA A 216 14.84 12.94 -6.26
C ALA A 216 13.42 12.54 -5.81
N ASP A 217 12.41 12.76 -6.66
CA ASP A 217 11.01 12.43 -6.34
C ASP A 217 10.83 10.92 -6.22
N LEU A 218 11.43 10.15 -7.14
CA LEU A 218 11.38 8.68 -7.10
C LEU A 218 12.09 8.13 -5.86
N LEU A 219 13.20 8.75 -5.44
CA LEU A 219 13.90 8.37 -4.22
C LEU A 219 13.06 8.71 -2.97
N PHE A 220 12.46 9.90 -2.92
CA PHE A 220 11.56 10.31 -1.86
C PHE A 220 10.39 9.34 -1.73
N LEU A 221 9.72 9.01 -2.85
CA LEU A 221 8.60 8.08 -2.88
C LEU A 221 9.02 6.64 -2.54
N THR A 222 10.24 6.22 -2.92
CA THR A 222 10.78 4.94 -2.48
C THR A 222 10.95 4.90 -0.96
N ALA A 223 11.50 5.96 -0.35
CA ALA A 223 11.65 6.05 1.09
C ALA A 223 10.27 6.07 1.82
N LEU A 224 9.32 6.83 1.31
CA LEU A 224 7.92 6.79 1.79
C LEU A 224 7.32 5.39 1.63
N GLY A 225 7.63 4.75 0.52
CA GLY A 225 7.29 3.36 0.23
C GLY A 225 7.78 2.38 1.29
N VAL A 226 8.99 2.56 1.84
CA VAL A 226 9.53 1.76 2.96
C VAL A 226 8.67 1.93 4.20
N VAL A 227 8.30 3.17 4.55
CA VAL A 227 7.46 3.45 5.73
C VAL A 227 6.11 2.74 5.61
N TYR A 228 5.44 2.87 4.48
CA TYR A 228 4.16 2.20 4.24
C TYR A 228 4.28 0.67 4.25
N ALA A 229 5.35 0.14 3.65
CA ALA A 229 5.60 -1.29 3.62
C ALA A 229 5.88 -1.85 5.03
N ALA A 230 6.63 -1.13 5.86
CA ALA A 230 6.89 -1.49 7.24
C ALA A 230 5.62 -1.44 8.10
N ALA A 231 4.80 -0.38 7.95
CA ALA A 231 3.51 -0.26 8.63
C ALA A 231 2.58 -1.44 8.29
N PHE A 232 2.48 -1.79 7.01
CA PHE A 232 1.71 -2.96 6.56
C PHE A 232 2.30 -4.27 7.08
N ALA A 233 3.61 -4.45 7.02
CA ALA A 233 4.28 -5.65 7.53
C ALA A 233 4.03 -5.87 9.03
N LEU A 234 3.93 -4.77 9.79
CA LEU A 234 3.60 -4.81 11.22
C LEU A 234 2.16 -5.26 11.47
N ALA A 235 1.20 -4.63 10.77
CA ALA A 235 -0.23 -4.85 11.00
C ALA A 235 -0.79 -6.06 10.27
N ARG A 236 -0.24 -6.41 9.10
CA ARG A 236 -0.78 -7.42 8.18
C ARG A 236 -2.24 -7.18 7.81
N ASN A 237 -2.66 -5.91 7.84
CA ASN A 237 -4.00 -5.47 7.54
C ASN A 237 -3.95 -4.12 6.85
N LEU A 238 -4.65 -4.00 5.72
CA LEU A 238 -4.65 -2.77 4.91
C LEU A 238 -5.31 -1.58 5.64
N VAL A 239 -6.09 -1.82 6.68
CA VAL A 239 -6.68 -0.75 7.51
C VAL A 239 -5.61 0.16 8.13
N VAL A 240 -4.38 -0.32 8.33
CA VAL A 240 -3.27 0.51 8.82
C VAL A 240 -2.88 1.62 7.84
N LEU A 241 -3.12 1.40 6.55
CA LEU A 241 -2.79 2.33 5.47
C LEU A 241 -3.99 3.16 5.05
N TRP A 242 -5.11 2.50 4.80
CA TRP A 242 -6.33 3.13 4.32
C TRP A 242 -7.42 3.06 5.41
N PRO A 243 -8.20 4.10 5.70
CA PRO A 243 -8.42 5.31 4.88
C PRO A 243 -7.55 6.53 5.23
N LEU A 244 -6.54 6.43 6.08
CA LEU A 244 -5.81 7.60 6.57
C LEU A 244 -4.43 7.77 5.92
N LEU A 245 -3.50 6.84 6.17
CA LEU A 245 -2.07 7.05 5.93
C LEU A 245 -1.75 7.29 4.45
N THR A 246 -2.14 6.39 3.54
CA THR A 246 -1.88 6.55 2.11
C THR A 246 -2.70 7.66 1.45
N PRO A 247 -4.02 7.80 1.72
CA PRO A 247 -4.77 8.92 1.17
C PRO A 247 -4.25 10.28 1.60
N MET A 248 -3.82 10.43 2.85
CA MET A 248 -3.30 11.71 3.35
C MET A 248 -1.99 12.11 2.65
N GLY A 249 -1.10 11.14 2.39
CA GLY A 249 0.11 11.40 1.62
C GLY A 249 -0.18 11.82 0.17
N SER A 250 -1.07 11.10 -0.50
CA SER A 250 -1.51 11.44 -1.87
C SER A 250 -2.24 12.78 -1.92
N PHE A 251 -3.11 13.06 -0.97
CA PHE A 251 -3.83 14.32 -0.87
C PHE A 251 -2.86 15.51 -0.73
N TYR A 252 -1.93 15.42 0.24
CA TYR A 252 -0.93 16.47 0.45
C TYR A 252 -0.10 16.75 -0.80
N ALA A 253 0.42 15.71 -1.45
CA ALA A 253 1.24 15.86 -2.64
C ALA A 253 0.49 16.59 -3.78
N ASN A 254 -0.79 16.30 -3.97
CA ASN A 254 -1.59 16.96 -5.02
C ASN A 254 -1.97 18.41 -4.64
N VAL A 255 -2.22 18.69 -3.37
CA VAL A 255 -2.50 20.06 -2.92
C VAL A 255 -1.25 20.93 -3.01
N GLU A 256 -0.08 20.40 -2.64
CA GLU A 256 1.18 21.13 -2.69
C GLU A 256 1.63 21.41 -4.12
N ALA A 257 1.47 20.46 -5.03
CA ALA A 257 1.82 20.62 -6.44
C ALA A 257 0.99 21.73 -7.11
N GLY A 258 -0.29 21.86 -6.73
CA GLY A 258 -1.18 22.89 -7.30
C GLY A 258 -1.51 22.71 -8.78
N ASP A 259 -1.08 21.59 -9.38
CA ASP A 259 -1.13 21.35 -10.81
C ASP A 259 -2.47 20.76 -11.29
N ILE A 260 -3.31 20.30 -10.37
CA ILE A 260 -4.56 19.60 -10.69
C ILE A 260 -5.74 20.33 -10.07
N GLU A 261 -6.53 21.00 -10.90
CA GLU A 261 -7.84 21.50 -10.51
C GLU A 261 -8.91 20.47 -10.89
N LEU A 262 -9.59 19.94 -9.89
CA LEU A 262 -10.65 18.96 -10.09
C LEU A 262 -12.03 19.59 -9.84
N PRO A 263 -12.92 19.61 -10.85
CA PRO A 263 -14.28 20.11 -10.66
C PRO A 263 -15.06 19.21 -9.70
N TRP A 264 -16.04 19.75 -8.98
CA TRP A 264 -16.91 18.99 -8.08
C TRP A 264 -17.60 17.80 -8.75
N ALA A 265 -17.90 17.89 -10.04
CA ALA A 265 -18.47 16.79 -10.82
C ALA A 265 -17.56 15.55 -10.85
N SER A 266 -16.24 15.70 -10.69
CA SER A 266 -15.29 14.59 -10.66
C SER A 266 -15.48 13.68 -9.45
N ILE A 267 -16.03 14.19 -8.34
CA ILE A 267 -16.36 13.42 -7.13
C ILE A 267 -17.23 12.23 -7.49
N ALA A 268 -18.23 12.41 -8.35
CA ALA A 268 -19.11 11.31 -8.76
C ALA A 268 -18.32 10.17 -9.39
N GLY A 269 -17.38 10.49 -10.33
CA GLY A 269 -16.52 9.49 -10.97
C GLY A 269 -15.61 8.76 -9.97
N PHE A 270 -15.00 9.48 -9.02
CA PHE A 270 -14.17 8.85 -7.98
C PHE A 270 -14.99 7.97 -7.03
N VAL A 271 -16.19 8.40 -6.65
CA VAL A 271 -17.10 7.61 -5.81
C VAL A 271 -17.55 6.35 -6.55
N ASP A 272 -17.85 6.44 -7.85
CA ASP A 272 -18.19 5.28 -8.67
C ASP A 272 -17.03 4.28 -8.73
N VAL A 273 -15.80 4.74 -8.96
CA VAL A 273 -14.61 3.88 -8.96
C VAL A 273 -14.41 3.22 -7.61
N LEU A 274 -14.55 3.95 -6.50
CA LEU A 274 -14.46 3.41 -5.16
C LEU A 274 -15.56 2.36 -4.91
N GLY A 275 -16.79 2.64 -5.37
CA GLY A 275 -17.91 1.70 -5.33
C GLY A 275 -17.62 0.41 -6.09
N LEU A 276 -17.03 0.50 -7.29
CA LEU A 276 -16.60 -0.64 -8.10
C LEU A 276 -15.46 -1.44 -7.44
N MET A 277 -14.52 -0.77 -6.74
CA MET A 277 -13.50 -1.46 -5.95
C MET A 277 -14.14 -2.26 -4.81
N VAL A 278 -15.09 -1.68 -4.09
CA VAL A 278 -15.86 -2.34 -3.03
C VAL A 278 -16.69 -3.50 -3.61
N LEU A 279 -17.32 -3.30 -4.76
CA LEU A 279 -18.06 -4.35 -5.46
C LEU A 279 -17.14 -5.51 -5.85
N SER A 280 -15.95 -5.23 -6.37
CA SER A 280 -14.95 -6.25 -6.71
C SER A 280 -14.56 -7.09 -5.49
N TRP A 281 -14.31 -6.43 -4.36
CA TRP A 281 -14.05 -7.10 -3.09
C TRP A 281 -15.25 -7.96 -2.63
N TRP A 282 -16.47 -7.44 -2.68
CA TRP A 282 -17.68 -8.17 -2.30
C TRP A 282 -17.91 -9.40 -3.19
N LEU A 283 -17.76 -9.26 -4.52
CA LEU A 283 -17.89 -10.36 -5.48
C LEU A 283 -16.87 -11.47 -5.19
N MET A 284 -15.62 -11.12 -4.90
CA MET A 284 -14.59 -12.11 -4.57
C MET A 284 -14.84 -12.77 -3.22
N GLN A 285 -15.34 -12.04 -2.21
CA GLN A 285 -15.79 -12.65 -0.96
C GLN A 285 -16.95 -13.63 -1.16
N ARG A 286 -17.93 -13.24 -1.98
CA ARG A 286 -19.08 -14.11 -2.30
C ARG A 286 -18.63 -15.36 -3.05
N TYR A 287 -17.70 -15.20 -3.98
CA TYR A 287 -17.10 -16.34 -4.70
C TYR A 287 -16.40 -17.31 -3.75
N GLN A 288 -15.56 -16.81 -2.84
CA GLN A 288 -14.85 -17.66 -1.85
C GLN A 288 -15.80 -18.43 -0.93
N ARG A 289 -16.89 -17.80 -0.49
CA ARG A 289 -17.91 -18.50 0.34
C ARG A 289 -18.59 -19.64 -0.38
N ARG A 290 -18.72 -19.55 -1.72
CA ARG A 290 -19.34 -20.60 -2.55
C ARG A 290 -18.36 -21.67 -2.95
N HIS A 291 -17.05 -21.36 -3.01
CA HIS A 291 -15.98 -22.23 -3.42
C HIS A 291 -14.89 -22.21 -2.33
N PRO A 292 -15.16 -22.82 -1.15
CA PRO A 292 -14.16 -22.89 -0.11
C PRO A 292 -12.92 -23.62 -0.62
N ALA A 293 -11.74 -23.14 -0.23
CA ALA A 293 -10.50 -23.84 -0.57
C ALA A 293 -10.56 -25.27 -0.04
N PRO A 294 -10.01 -26.26 -0.78
CA PRO A 294 -9.92 -27.64 -0.31
C PRO A 294 -9.25 -27.63 1.07
N THR A 295 -9.86 -28.26 2.03
CA THR A 295 -9.21 -28.51 3.34
C THR A 295 -7.99 -29.39 3.06
N PRO A 296 -6.78 -28.99 3.50
CA PRO A 296 -5.61 -29.85 3.34
C PRO A 296 -5.93 -31.20 3.97
N ASP A 297 -5.77 -32.27 3.18
CA ASP A 297 -6.06 -33.61 3.64
C ASP A 297 -5.15 -33.89 4.85
N ARG A 298 -5.74 -34.39 5.94
CA ARG A 298 -5.00 -34.67 7.20
C ARG A 298 -3.79 -35.58 6.96
N ALA A 299 -3.83 -36.37 5.90
CA ALA A 299 -2.73 -37.20 5.44
C ALA A 299 -1.56 -36.43 4.83
N GLU A 300 -1.81 -35.24 4.26
CA GLU A 300 -0.77 -34.38 3.67
C GLU A 300 -0.06 -33.53 4.72
N VAL A 301 -0.79 -33.11 5.74
CA VAL A 301 -0.23 -32.38 6.92
C VAL A 301 0.70 -33.30 7.73
N LEU A 302 0.36 -34.60 7.86
CA LEU A 302 1.18 -35.57 8.58
C LEU A 302 2.43 -36.03 7.81
N ARG A 303 2.52 -35.80 6.49
CA ARG A 303 3.72 -36.10 5.69
C ARG A 303 4.80 -35.01 5.75
N HIS A 304 4.47 -33.82 6.27
CA HIS A 304 5.37 -32.69 6.39
C HIS A 304 5.64 -32.28 7.86
N ALA A 305 5.10 -33.02 8.83
CA ALA A 305 5.41 -32.91 10.25
C ALA A 305 6.53 -33.89 10.66
#